data_2a317536cb126080896f5412858e85f4
#
_entry.id   2a317536cb126080896f5412858e85f4
#
_cell.length_a   1.000
_cell.length_b   1.000
_cell.length_c   1.000
_cell.angle_alpha   90.00
_cell.angle_beta   90.00
_cell.angle_gamma   90.00
#
_symmetry.space_group_name_H-M   'P 1'
#
loop_
_entity.id
_entity.type
_entity.pdbx_description
1 polymer ?
#
loop_
_entity_poly.entity_id
_entity_poly.type
_entity_poly.pdbx_seq_one_letter_code
_entity_poly.pdbx_strand_id
1 'polypeptide(L)'
;MVRESGGLCIADEVQTGFGRVGAHYWGFETCDVIPDIVTMGKSMGNGHPLSALVTTKEIAEKFNNGMEYFNSFGGNPVSCAIGKAVLDVIDKEELQKNAKLVGDYLIKKLKGLQSNYEFIGQVRGQGLFIGIETDSYTHLTLPTKA
;
A
#
# COMPACT_ATOMS: atom_id res chain seq x y z
N MET A 1 5.52 -21.79 8.69
CA MET A 1 5.87 -21.23 10.03
C MET A 1 4.67 -20.56 10.71
N VAL A 2 4.18 -19.37 10.30
CA VAL A 2 3.07 -18.68 11.02
C VAL A 2 1.81 -19.54 11.10
N ARG A 3 1.33 -20.05 9.97
CA ARG A 3 0.13 -20.91 9.92
C ARG A 3 0.29 -22.25 10.63
N GLU A 4 1.46 -22.85 10.58
CA GLU A 4 1.77 -24.08 11.30
C GLU A 4 1.69 -23.89 12.82
N SER A 5 1.91 -22.67 13.29
CA SER A 5 1.75 -22.29 14.70
C SER A 5 0.34 -21.79 15.05
N GLY A 6 -0.64 -21.95 14.15
CA GLY A 6 -2.02 -21.51 14.35
C GLY A 6 -2.25 -20.02 14.16
N GLY A 7 -1.27 -19.27 13.63
CA GLY A 7 -1.39 -17.86 13.35
C GLY A 7 -2.02 -17.56 11.99
N LEU A 8 -2.46 -16.31 11.79
CA LEU A 8 -3.00 -15.80 10.53
C LEU A 8 -2.01 -14.82 9.89
N CYS A 9 -2.00 -14.81 8.56
CA CYS A 9 -1.22 -13.86 7.77
C CYS A 9 -2.14 -12.71 7.32
N ILE A 10 -1.85 -11.49 7.77
CA ILE A 10 -2.58 -10.29 7.39
C ILE A 10 -1.70 -9.44 6.47
N ALA A 11 -2.18 -9.16 5.27
CA ALA A 11 -1.54 -8.21 4.36
C ALA A 11 -2.16 -6.82 4.54
N ASP A 12 -1.35 -5.88 5.00
CA ASP A 12 -1.72 -4.46 5.04
C ASP A 12 -1.40 -3.82 3.69
N GLU A 13 -2.39 -3.77 2.82
CA GLU A 13 -2.31 -3.21 1.47
C GLU A 13 -2.73 -1.73 1.40
N VAL A 14 -2.84 -1.08 2.55
CA VAL A 14 -3.28 0.33 2.63
C VAL A 14 -2.36 1.26 1.83
N GLN A 15 -1.06 0.96 1.73
CA GLN A 15 -0.11 1.75 0.94
C GLN A 15 0.42 1.04 -0.31
N THR A 16 0.52 -0.27 -0.31
CA THR A 16 1.17 -1.07 -1.35
C THR A 16 0.21 -1.55 -2.43
N GLY A 17 -1.06 -1.65 -2.11
CA GLY A 17 -2.10 -2.10 -3.03
C GLY A 17 -2.43 -1.13 -4.16
N PHE A 18 -3.34 -1.55 -5.02
CA PHE A 18 -3.85 -0.80 -6.17
C PHE A 18 -2.77 -0.43 -7.19
N GLY A 19 -1.84 -1.35 -7.46
CA GLY A 19 -0.80 -1.19 -8.46
C GLY A 19 0.37 -0.30 -8.06
N ARG A 20 0.46 0.17 -6.80
CA ARG A 20 1.51 1.06 -6.30
C ARG A 20 2.92 0.49 -6.51
N VAL A 21 3.10 -0.81 -6.30
CA VAL A 21 4.38 -1.51 -6.47
C VAL A 21 4.73 -1.79 -7.94
N GLY A 22 3.84 -1.52 -8.87
CA GLY A 22 4.08 -1.58 -10.32
C GLY A 22 4.14 -2.99 -10.89
N ALA A 23 4.98 -3.88 -10.34
CA ALA A 23 5.12 -5.25 -10.83
C ALA A 23 3.85 -6.08 -10.61
N HIS A 24 3.13 -5.83 -9.52
CA HIS A 24 1.91 -6.51 -9.11
C HIS A 24 0.82 -5.51 -8.73
N TYR A 25 -0.43 -5.96 -8.70
CA TYR A 25 -1.55 -5.13 -8.26
C TYR A 25 -1.57 -5.01 -6.72
N TRP A 26 -1.23 -6.10 -6.03
CA TRP A 26 -1.10 -6.16 -4.58
C TRP A 26 0.36 -6.33 -4.15
N GLY A 27 0.74 -5.67 -3.06
CA GLY A 27 2.10 -5.76 -2.53
C GLY A 27 2.46 -7.17 -2.05
N PHE A 28 1.53 -7.93 -1.48
CA PHE A 28 1.78 -9.29 -1.01
C PHE A 28 2.17 -10.28 -2.13
N GLU A 29 1.78 -10.01 -3.37
CA GLU A 29 2.15 -10.83 -4.53
C GLU A 29 3.67 -10.81 -4.78
N THR A 30 4.36 -9.75 -4.33
CA THR A 30 5.83 -9.64 -4.45
C THR A 30 6.58 -10.67 -3.59
N CYS A 31 5.90 -11.27 -2.63
CA CYS A 31 6.44 -12.24 -1.68
C CYS A 31 5.91 -13.66 -1.92
N ASP A 32 5.15 -13.89 -3.00
CA ASP A 32 4.48 -15.17 -3.31
C ASP A 32 3.64 -15.71 -2.13
N VAL A 33 2.98 -14.82 -1.40
CA VAL A 33 2.15 -15.15 -0.24
C VAL A 33 0.68 -14.92 -0.57
N ILE A 34 -0.18 -15.85 -0.19
CA ILE A 34 -1.63 -15.65 -0.18
C ILE A 34 -2.03 -15.35 1.27
N PRO A 35 -2.43 -14.12 1.61
CA PRO A 35 -2.81 -13.78 2.97
C PRO A 35 -4.17 -14.34 3.35
N ASP A 36 -4.42 -14.47 4.66
CA ASP A 36 -5.71 -14.88 5.21
C ASP A 36 -6.67 -13.68 5.34
N ILE A 37 -6.09 -12.49 5.53
CA ILE A 37 -6.80 -11.21 5.62
C ILE A 37 -6.03 -10.17 4.81
N VAL A 38 -6.76 -9.35 4.04
CA VAL A 38 -6.20 -8.18 3.32
C VAL A 38 -6.94 -6.93 3.79
N THR A 39 -6.19 -5.93 4.25
CA THR A 39 -6.75 -4.61 4.60
C THR A 39 -6.41 -3.60 3.52
N MET A 40 -7.37 -2.76 3.15
CA MET A 40 -7.26 -1.78 2.06
C MET A 40 -7.78 -0.42 2.51
N GLY A 41 -7.19 0.64 1.96
CA GLY A 41 -7.59 2.01 2.25
C GLY A 41 -6.87 3.00 1.34
N LYS A 42 -6.68 4.22 1.78
CA LYS A 42 -5.97 5.31 1.08
C LYS A 42 -6.22 5.36 -0.42
N SER A 43 -5.42 4.64 -1.22
CA SER A 43 -5.52 4.59 -2.68
C SER A 43 -6.89 4.12 -3.17
N MET A 44 -7.59 3.28 -2.40
CA MET A 44 -8.92 2.77 -2.73
C MET A 44 -9.95 3.89 -2.94
N GLY A 45 -9.88 4.95 -2.13
CA GLY A 45 -10.76 6.11 -2.23
C GLY A 45 -10.13 7.31 -2.91
N ASN A 46 -8.81 7.30 -3.14
CA ASN A 46 -8.03 8.40 -3.73
C ASN A 46 -8.37 9.78 -3.12
N GLY A 47 -8.34 9.84 -1.79
CA GLY A 47 -8.68 11.03 -1.01
C GLY A 47 -10.07 11.02 -0.40
N HIS A 48 -10.99 10.18 -0.91
CA HIS A 48 -12.27 9.93 -0.24
C HIS A 48 -12.09 8.88 0.88
N PRO A 49 -12.74 9.06 2.06
CA PRO A 49 -12.67 8.08 3.14
C PRO A 49 -13.35 6.77 2.74
N LEU A 50 -12.55 5.81 2.32
CA LEU A 50 -13.01 4.49 1.91
C LEU A 50 -11.96 3.45 2.31
N SER A 51 -12.40 2.39 2.97
CA SER A 51 -11.57 1.25 3.33
C SER A 51 -12.37 -0.04 3.20
N ALA A 52 -11.65 -1.14 3.06
CA ALA A 52 -12.24 -2.47 3.02
C ALA A 52 -11.30 -3.49 3.68
N LEU A 53 -11.91 -4.60 4.09
CA LEU A 53 -11.22 -5.80 4.55
C LEU A 53 -11.80 -6.98 3.78
N VAL A 54 -10.91 -7.81 3.27
CA VAL A 54 -11.26 -9.08 2.61
C VAL A 54 -10.62 -10.22 3.38
N THR A 55 -11.37 -11.28 3.58
CA THR A 55 -10.89 -12.47 4.31
C THR A 55 -11.54 -13.73 3.79
N THR A 56 -11.08 -14.89 4.27
CA THR A 56 -11.69 -16.17 3.95
C THR A 56 -13.04 -16.35 4.64
N LYS A 57 -13.87 -17.23 4.09
CA LYS A 57 -15.20 -17.53 4.64
C LYS A 57 -15.11 -18.03 6.09
N GLU A 58 -14.13 -18.89 6.39
CA GLU A 58 -13.93 -19.49 7.71
C GLU A 58 -13.64 -18.43 8.77
N ILE A 59 -12.86 -17.41 8.43
CA ILE A 59 -12.53 -16.31 9.35
C ILE A 59 -13.75 -15.39 9.51
N ALA A 60 -14.46 -15.09 8.42
CA ALA A 60 -15.68 -14.30 8.46
C ALA A 60 -16.78 -14.95 9.33
N GLU A 61 -16.94 -16.28 9.24
CA GLU A 61 -17.90 -17.03 10.07
C GLU A 61 -17.55 -16.97 11.56
N LYS A 62 -16.26 -16.97 11.91
CA LYS A 62 -15.83 -16.79 13.30
C LYS A 62 -16.08 -15.39 13.84
N PHE A 63 -16.05 -14.37 12.97
CA PHE A 63 -16.40 -13.01 13.35
C PHE A 63 -17.91 -12.87 13.62
N ASN A 64 -18.73 -13.68 12.96
CA ASN A 64 -20.18 -13.75 13.20
C ASN A 64 -20.48 -14.50 14.53
N ASN A 65 -20.15 -13.89 15.63
CA ASN A 65 -20.24 -14.47 16.98
C ASN A 65 -21.57 -14.17 17.71
N GLY A 66 -22.59 -13.70 16.98
CA GLY A 66 -23.89 -13.32 17.50
C GLY A 66 -23.98 -11.86 18.03
N MET A 67 -22.88 -11.12 18.03
CA MET A 67 -22.91 -9.68 18.27
C MET A 67 -23.21 -8.95 16.96
N GLU A 68 -24.16 -8.01 17.01
CA GLU A 68 -24.49 -7.18 15.85
C GLU A 68 -23.29 -6.27 15.50
N TYR A 69 -22.86 -6.33 14.25
CA TYR A 69 -21.90 -5.38 13.68
C TYR A 69 -22.65 -4.36 12.83
N PHE A 70 -22.55 -3.11 13.20
CA PHE A 70 -23.18 -1.99 12.49
C PHE A 70 -22.16 -0.91 12.17
N ASN A 71 -22.23 -0.40 10.93
CA ASN A 71 -21.43 0.72 10.46
C ASN A 71 -22.31 1.68 9.66
N SER A 72 -22.55 2.88 10.19
CA SER A 72 -23.45 3.88 9.60
C SER A 72 -23.06 4.28 8.18
N PHE A 73 -21.77 4.30 7.85
CA PHE A 73 -21.25 4.73 6.56
C PHE A 73 -20.78 3.57 5.67
N GLY A 74 -20.67 2.36 6.23
CA GLY A 74 -20.19 1.19 5.51
C GLY A 74 -21.07 0.85 4.32
N GLY A 75 -20.47 0.69 3.15
CA GLY A 75 -21.17 0.29 1.92
C GLY A 75 -22.13 1.34 1.36
N ASN A 76 -22.04 2.61 1.77
CA ASN A 76 -22.93 3.64 1.21
C ASN A 76 -22.69 3.82 -0.30
N PRO A 77 -23.75 4.10 -1.09
CA PRO A 77 -23.67 4.13 -2.55
C PRO A 77 -22.68 5.18 -3.10
N VAL A 78 -22.52 6.31 -2.43
CA VAL A 78 -21.63 7.39 -2.89
C VAL A 78 -20.19 6.94 -2.79
N SER A 79 -19.75 6.42 -1.64
CA SER A 79 -18.39 5.92 -1.46
C SER A 79 -18.09 4.75 -2.39
N CYS A 80 -19.05 3.84 -2.58
CA CYS A 80 -18.90 2.72 -3.52
C CYS A 80 -18.74 3.20 -4.97
N ALA A 81 -19.50 4.21 -5.39
CA ALA A 81 -19.39 4.79 -6.73
C ALA A 81 -18.02 5.48 -6.94
N ILE A 82 -17.52 6.18 -5.92
CA ILE A 82 -16.17 6.79 -5.94
C ILE A 82 -15.09 5.70 -6.05
N GLY A 83 -15.16 4.66 -5.20
CA GLY A 83 -14.20 3.56 -5.27
C GLY A 83 -14.20 2.86 -6.63
N LYS A 84 -15.39 2.63 -7.21
CA LYS A 84 -15.50 2.09 -8.57
C LYS A 84 -14.85 3.00 -9.60
N ALA A 85 -15.07 4.31 -9.54
CA ALA A 85 -14.46 5.26 -10.46
C ALA A 85 -12.93 5.26 -10.35
N VAL A 86 -12.37 5.10 -9.13
CA VAL A 86 -10.93 4.95 -8.93
C VAL A 86 -10.39 3.71 -9.63
N LEU A 87 -11.06 2.55 -9.50
CA LEU A 87 -10.67 1.32 -10.19
C LEU A 87 -10.72 1.50 -11.72
N ASP A 88 -11.79 2.11 -12.23
CA ASP A 88 -11.95 2.39 -13.66
C ASP A 88 -10.80 3.26 -14.21
N VAL A 89 -10.31 4.24 -13.43
CA VAL A 89 -9.17 5.10 -13.81
C VAL A 89 -7.85 4.32 -13.78
N ILE A 90 -7.62 3.53 -12.74
CA ILE A 90 -6.41 2.70 -12.63
C ILE A 90 -6.26 1.81 -13.87
N ASP A 91 -7.34 1.18 -14.29
CA ASP A 91 -7.35 0.27 -15.44
C ASP A 91 -7.21 1.04 -16.77
N LYS A 92 -8.01 2.08 -17.00
CA LYS A 92 -8.03 2.85 -18.27
C LYS A 92 -6.73 3.59 -18.54
N GLU A 93 -6.11 4.13 -17.49
CA GLU A 93 -4.86 4.89 -17.60
C GLU A 93 -3.62 4.01 -17.40
N GLU A 94 -3.78 2.70 -17.26
CA GLU A 94 -2.69 1.74 -17.03
C GLU A 94 -1.76 2.19 -15.88
N LEU A 95 -2.32 2.69 -14.76
CA LEU A 95 -1.54 3.32 -13.69
C LEU A 95 -0.56 2.35 -13.03
N GLN A 96 -0.85 1.06 -12.97
CA GLN A 96 0.09 0.04 -12.49
C GLN A 96 1.35 -0.02 -13.38
N LYS A 97 1.18 -0.02 -14.70
CA LYS A 97 2.29 -0.02 -15.66
C LYS A 97 3.11 1.28 -15.56
N ASN A 98 2.43 2.41 -15.45
CA ASN A 98 3.08 3.69 -15.21
C ASN A 98 3.90 3.68 -13.91
N ALA A 99 3.35 3.14 -12.82
CA ALA A 99 4.04 3.02 -11.54
C ALA A 99 5.33 2.20 -11.67
N LYS A 100 5.31 1.12 -12.47
CA LYS A 100 6.53 0.34 -12.75
C LYS A 100 7.56 1.14 -13.52
N LEU A 101 7.19 1.74 -14.64
CA LEU A 101 8.12 2.45 -15.53
C LEU A 101 8.74 3.67 -14.84
N VAL A 102 7.92 4.49 -14.23
CA VAL A 102 8.36 5.71 -13.52
C VAL A 102 9.15 5.34 -12.27
N GLY A 103 8.71 4.31 -11.53
CA GLY A 103 9.38 3.81 -10.35
C GLY A 103 10.79 3.29 -10.64
N ASP A 104 10.93 2.44 -11.67
CA ASP A 104 12.23 1.92 -12.10
C ASP A 104 13.18 3.06 -12.50
N TYR A 105 12.67 4.05 -13.24
CA TYR A 105 13.44 5.24 -13.60
C TYR A 105 13.88 6.04 -12.37
N LEU A 106 12.96 6.29 -11.44
CA LEU A 106 13.25 7.06 -10.23
C LEU A 106 14.26 6.35 -9.32
N ILE A 107 14.08 5.05 -9.09
CA ILE A 107 15.02 4.25 -8.28
C ILE A 107 16.42 4.28 -8.89
N LYS A 108 16.54 4.16 -10.22
CA LYS A 108 17.82 4.27 -10.91
C LYS A 108 18.49 5.63 -10.70
N LYS A 109 17.72 6.73 -10.77
CA LYS A 109 18.23 8.09 -10.52
C LYS A 109 18.66 8.27 -9.08
N LEU A 110 17.86 7.81 -8.12
CA LEU A 110 18.17 7.90 -6.68
C LEU A 110 19.43 7.10 -6.32
N LYS A 111 19.61 5.90 -6.88
CA LYS A 111 20.85 5.12 -6.70
C LYS A 111 22.07 5.83 -7.28
N GLY A 112 21.89 6.56 -8.38
CA GLY A 112 22.95 7.42 -8.92
C GLY A 112 23.30 8.59 -8.01
N LEU A 113 22.31 9.18 -7.32
CA LEU A 113 22.57 10.20 -6.31
C LEU A 113 23.24 9.62 -5.06
N GLN A 114 22.82 8.44 -4.62
CA GLN A 114 23.44 7.72 -3.49
C GLN A 114 24.95 7.57 -3.66
N SER A 115 25.42 7.34 -4.89
CA SER A 115 26.83 7.22 -5.18
C SER A 115 27.60 8.55 -5.07
N ASN A 116 26.90 9.69 -5.10
CA ASN A 116 27.51 11.03 -5.11
C ASN A 116 27.35 11.76 -3.79
N TYR A 117 26.43 11.31 -2.91
CA TYR A 117 26.09 12.00 -1.67
C TYR A 117 26.08 11.02 -0.49
N GLU A 118 27.05 11.16 0.41
CA GLU A 118 27.22 10.28 1.56
C GLU A 118 26.04 10.29 2.56
N PHE A 119 25.28 11.39 2.62
CA PHE A 119 24.10 11.47 3.47
C PHE A 119 22.91 10.62 2.97
N ILE A 120 22.96 10.11 1.74
CA ILE A 120 21.96 9.16 1.21
C ILE A 120 22.43 7.76 1.59
N GLY A 121 21.78 7.16 2.58
CA GLY A 121 22.04 5.80 3.01
C GLY A 121 21.48 4.77 2.01
N GLN A 122 20.41 4.09 2.38
CA GLN A 122 19.82 3.08 1.50
C GLN A 122 18.67 3.64 0.65
N VAL A 123 18.69 3.33 -0.65
CA VAL A 123 17.54 3.53 -1.55
C VAL A 123 16.88 2.19 -1.79
N ARG A 124 15.63 2.03 -1.33
CA ARG A 124 14.84 0.80 -1.43
C ARG A 124 13.43 1.08 -1.91
N GLY A 125 12.79 0.08 -2.49
CA GLY A 125 11.39 0.17 -2.92
C GLY A 125 11.13 -0.55 -4.22
N GLN A 126 9.87 -0.45 -4.65
CA GLN A 126 9.38 -1.06 -5.88
C GLN A 126 8.24 -0.21 -6.45
N GLY A 127 8.22 0.01 -7.75
CA GLY A 127 7.25 0.91 -8.37
C GLY A 127 7.34 2.32 -7.77
N LEU A 128 6.22 2.89 -7.37
CA LEU A 128 6.14 4.20 -6.70
C LEU A 128 6.07 4.09 -5.17
N PHE A 129 6.40 2.94 -4.61
CA PHE A 129 6.58 2.74 -3.17
C PHE A 129 8.07 2.73 -2.85
N ILE A 130 8.63 3.90 -2.59
CA ILE A 130 10.09 4.13 -2.50
C ILE A 130 10.42 4.74 -1.15
N GLY A 131 11.47 4.23 -0.52
CA GLY A 131 12.08 4.78 0.69
C GLY A 131 13.52 5.18 0.44
N ILE A 132 13.91 6.33 0.96
CA ILE A 132 15.27 6.83 1.00
C ILE A 132 15.65 6.95 2.47
N GLU A 133 16.69 6.25 2.86
CA GLU A 133 17.27 6.40 4.18
C GLU A 133 18.31 7.52 4.12
N THR A 134 18.15 8.50 5.00
CA THR A 134 19.16 9.54 5.18
C THR A 134 19.90 9.28 6.47
N ASP A 135 21.18 9.63 6.53
CA ASP A 135 21.98 9.43 7.73
C ASP A 135 21.31 10.11 8.93
N SER A 136 21.31 9.41 10.07
CA SER A 136 20.68 9.87 11.32
C SER A 136 21.35 11.12 11.90
N TYR A 137 22.53 11.50 11.41
CA TYR A 137 23.26 12.72 11.80
C TYR A 137 22.86 13.96 11.00
N THR A 138 22.17 13.84 9.89
CA THR A 138 21.57 14.99 9.21
C THR A 138 20.35 15.44 9.99
N HIS A 139 20.59 16.15 11.09
CA HIS A 139 19.58 17.02 11.66
C HIS A 139 19.22 18.04 10.58
N LEU A 140 18.06 17.89 9.97
CA LEU A 140 17.38 18.97 9.28
C LEU A 140 17.00 19.99 10.35
N THR A 141 17.99 20.71 10.84
CA THR A 141 17.73 21.96 11.54
C THR A 141 17.22 22.91 10.50
N LEU A 142 15.89 23.03 10.42
CA LEU A 142 15.28 24.20 9.79
C LEU A 142 15.96 25.41 10.43
N PRO A 143 16.56 26.35 9.65
CA PRO A 143 17.12 27.56 10.22
C PRO A 143 15.96 28.28 10.92
N THR A 144 15.91 28.20 12.24
CA THR A 144 15.12 29.11 13.06
C THR A 144 15.75 30.48 12.88
N LYS A 145 15.23 31.25 11.94
CA LYS A 145 15.49 32.68 11.95
C LYS A 145 14.84 33.24 13.19
N ALA A 146 15.68 33.68 14.13
CA ALA A 146 15.29 34.63 15.17
C ALA A 146 14.81 35.95 14.54
#